data_f6116dd639593e76ec8c1b11e77a1c8f
#
_entry.id   f6116dd639593e76ec8c1b11e77a1c8f
#
_cell.length_a   1.000
_cell.length_b   1.000
_cell.length_c   1.000
_cell.angle_alpha   90.00
_cell.angle_beta   90.00
_cell.angle_gamma   90.00
#
_symmetry.space_group_name_H-M   'P 1'
#
loop_
_entity.id
_entity.type
_entity.pdbx_description
1 polymer ?
#
loop_
_entity_poly.entity_id
_entity_poly.type
_entity_poly.pdbx_seq_one_letter_code
_entity_poly.pdbx_strand_id
1 'polypeptide(L)'
;FSVFSNSYMAVIGAPLALKYARYSNDRAESFRIRTEILQDEKGGKTVRKYPLSKEAEAHVRHMAEAYEKLKDRYAGSRLDVNVCHLGEENGIPYAEFAFVAGRPLSELMDECLDRRDVEGFHKLFAEYLERVGYGEDVPVADFDLIFANILVDGDHWTLIDYEWTFDRPIETRALAFRAVYCYVLEDERRNALELDRILDRLGITENEARQYREQEMEFQKYVTGQKLSMGEIRNLLGGEVYKPT
;
A
#
# COMPACT_ATOMS: atom_id res chain seq x y z
N PHE A 1 -0.16 26.60 4.71
CA PHE A 1 0.33 25.42 3.97
C PHE A 1 1.61 24.94 4.65
N SER A 2 1.62 23.73 5.18
CA SER A 2 2.84 23.12 5.71
C SER A 2 3.77 22.77 4.56
N VAL A 3 5.01 23.24 4.59
CA VAL A 3 6.04 22.94 3.57
C VAL A 3 6.31 21.43 3.45
N PHE A 4 5.86 20.64 4.41
CA PHE A 4 6.05 19.18 4.50
C PHE A 4 4.77 18.36 4.24
N SER A 5 3.69 19.01 3.79
CA SER A 5 2.48 18.27 3.44
C SER A 5 2.63 17.63 2.06
N ASN A 6 2.62 16.30 2.01
CA ASN A 6 2.63 15.54 0.76
C ASN A 6 1.22 15.41 0.13
N SER A 7 0.19 15.98 0.77
CA SER A 7 -1.19 15.86 0.31
C SER A 7 -1.88 17.21 0.27
N TYR A 8 -2.51 17.49 -0.85
CA TYR A 8 -3.29 18.70 -1.09
C TYR A 8 -4.68 18.33 -1.57
N MET A 9 -5.70 19.02 -1.09
CA MET A 9 -7.05 18.92 -1.65
C MET A 9 -7.35 20.19 -2.44
N ALA A 10 -7.67 20.03 -3.72
CA ALA A 10 -8.14 21.12 -4.57
C ALA A 10 -9.50 20.72 -5.19
N VAL A 11 -10.46 21.64 -5.22
CA VAL A 11 -11.72 21.50 -5.95
C VAL A 11 -11.72 22.51 -7.07
N ILE A 12 -11.59 22.02 -8.32
CA ILE A 12 -11.59 22.85 -9.51
C ILE A 12 -12.83 22.48 -10.32
N GLY A 13 -13.62 23.50 -10.69
CA GLY A 13 -14.84 23.31 -11.50
C GLY A 13 -14.51 22.93 -12.95
N ALA A 14 -14.42 21.65 -13.25
CA ALA A 14 -14.25 21.06 -14.58
C ALA A 14 -15.16 19.82 -14.70
N PRO A 15 -15.42 19.28 -15.92
CA PRO A 15 -16.28 18.10 -16.11
C PRO A 15 -15.80 16.86 -15.35
N LEU A 16 -14.50 16.76 -15.01
CA LEU A 16 -13.95 15.86 -14.01
C LEU A 16 -13.40 16.70 -12.86
N ALA A 17 -14.11 16.76 -11.74
CA ALA A 17 -13.69 17.53 -10.60
C ALA A 17 -12.58 16.76 -9.85
N LEU A 18 -11.40 17.38 -9.73
CA LEU A 18 -10.35 16.88 -8.86
C LEU A 18 -10.80 16.97 -7.40
N LYS A 19 -10.91 15.84 -6.72
CA LYS A 19 -11.31 15.76 -5.30
C LYS A 19 -10.11 15.62 -4.37
N TYR A 20 -9.06 14.96 -4.83
CA TYR A 20 -7.87 14.69 -4.04
C TYR A 20 -6.65 14.60 -4.95
N ALA A 21 -5.50 15.09 -4.49
CA ALA A 21 -4.21 14.88 -5.14
C ALA A 21 -3.13 14.63 -4.09
N ARG A 22 -2.29 13.63 -4.33
CA ARG A 22 -1.12 13.29 -3.52
C ARG A 22 0.11 13.17 -4.42
N TYR A 23 1.24 13.67 -3.93
CA TYR A 23 2.52 13.62 -4.61
C TYR A 23 3.52 12.80 -3.80
N SER A 24 4.16 11.81 -4.42
CA SER A 24 5.18 10.98 -3.77
C SER A 24 6.59 11.59 -3.98
N ASN A 25 6.84 12.75 -3.35
CA ASN A 25 8.08 13.51 -3.53
C ASN A 25 9.29 12.90 -2.79
N ASP A 26 9.05 12.02 -1.85
CA ASP A 26 10.01 11.28 -1.05
C ASP A 26 10.67 10.11 -1.79
N ARG A 27 10.12 9.72 -2.94
CA ARG A 27 10.61 8.61 -3.77
C ARG A 27 11.78 9.02 -4.68
N ALA A 28 12.52 8.03 -5.16
CA ALA A 28 13.45 8.20 -6.27
C ALA A 28 12.71 8.71 -7.51
N GLU A 29 13.40 9.42 -8.38
CA GLU A 29 12.81 10.08 -9.55
C GLU A 29 12.03 9.13 -10.45
N SER A 30 12.54 7.90 -10.63
CA SER A 30 11.89 6.83 -11.40
C SER A 30 10.58 6.30 -10.79
N PHE A 31 10.23 6.70 -9.56
CA PHE A 31 9.03 6.21 -8.86
C PHE A 31 8.12 7.34 -8.38
N ARG A 32 8.45 8.59 -8.75
CA ARG A 32 7.63 9.73 -8.35
C ARG A 32 6.35 9.78 -9.16
N ILE A 33 5.24 9.74 -8.47
CA ILE A 33 3.92 9.81 -9.09
C ILE A 33 3.04 10.85 -8.41
N ARG A 34 2.05 11.31 -9.16
CA ARG A 34 0.91 12.06 -8.65
C ARG A 34 -0.31 11.15 -8.72
N THR A 35 -0.95 10.91 -7.59
CA THR A 35 -2.21 10.18 -7.49
C THR A 35 -3.35 11.19 -7.37
N GLU A 36 -4.36 11.06 -8.19
CA GLU A 36 -5.55 11.90 -8.22
C GLU A 36 -6.81 11.06 -8.04
N ILE A 37 -7.77 11.59 -7.27
CA ILE A 37 -9.14 11.09 -7.26
C ILE A 37 -9.99 12.10 -8.01
N LEU A 38 -10.57 11.65 -9.11
CA LEU A 38 -11.43 12.44 -9.98
C LEU A 38 -12.89 12.03 -9.78
N GLN A 39 -13.82 12.95 -9.93
CA GLN A 39 -15.24 12.69 -9.87
C GLN A 39 -15.94 13.26 -11.09
N ASP A 40 -16.76 12.45 -11.74
CA ASP A 40 -17.62 12.87 -12.84
C ASP A 40 -18.88 13.61 -12.37
N GLU A 41 -19.65 14.14 -13.31
CA GLU A 41 -20.91 14.85 -13.04
C GLU A 41 -22.00 13.97 -12.39
N LYS A 42 -21.91 12.66 -12.57
CA LYS A 42 -22.85 11.67 -12.00
C LYS A 42 -22.43 11.18 -10.61
N GLY A 43 -21.27 11.66 -10.12
CA GLY A 43 -20.71 11.26 -8.84
C GLY A 43 -19.80 10.04 -8.90
N GLY A 44 -19.61 9.43 -10.08
CA GLY A 44 -18.65 8.35 -10.30
C GLY A 44 -17.22 8.81 -10.02
N LYS A 45 -16.44 8.00 -9.30
CA LYS A 45 -15.07 8.32 -8.94
C LYS A 45 -14.10 7.43 -9.68
N THR A 46 -12.94 7.99 -10.03
CA THR A 46 -11.82 7.31 -10.68
C THR A 46 -10.53 7.74 -10.02
N VAL A 47 -9.58 6.84 -9.90
CA VAL A 47 -8.24 7.14 -9.41
C VAL A 47 -7.27 7.11 -10.59
N ARG A 48 -6.45 8.15 -10.74
CA ARG A 48 -5.40 8.19 -11.75
C ARG A 48 -4.04 8.41 -11.11
N LYS A 49 -3.04 7.68 -11.58
CA LYS A 49 -1.63 7.87 -11.20
C LYS A 49 -0.83 8.32 -12.42
N TYR A 50 -0.20 9.48 -12.30
CA TYR A 50 0.61 10.09 -13.35
C TYR A 50 2.08 10.09 -12.94
N PRO A 51 3.02 9.89 -13.88
CA PRO A 51 4.44 10.09 -13.61
C PRO A 51 4.73 11.58 -13.39
N LEU A 52 5.62 11.90 -12.44
CA LEU A 52 6.08 13.27 -12.21
C LEU A 52 7.35 13.62 -13.01
N SER A 53 7.94 12.63 -13.68
CA SER A 53 9.10 12.79 -14.54
C SER A 53 9.04 11.76 -15.67
N LYS A 54 9.88 11.92 -16.68
CA LYS A 54 9.99 10.94 -17.77
C LYS A 54 10.52 9.59 -17.27
N GLU A 55 11.39 9.62 -16.28
CA GLU A 55 11.96 8.44 -15.63
C GLU A 55 10.90 7.59 -14.92
N ALA A 56 9.80 8.20 -14.46
CA ALA A 56 8.71 7.53 -13.78
C ALA A 56 7.64 6.95 -14.73
N GLU A 57 7.71 7.20 -16.05
CA GLU A 57 6.73 6.64 -16.99
C GLU A 57 6.73 5.11 -17.01
N ALA A 58 7.91 4.49 -16.90
CA ALA A 58 8.03 3.05 -16.86
C ALA A 58 7.32 2.45 -15.63
N HIS A 59 7.43 3.12 -14.48
CA HIS A 59 6.75 2.70 -13.26
C HIS A 59 5.22 2.78 -13.38
N VAL A 60 4.70 3.83 -14.04
CA VAL A 60 3.26 3.95 -14.28
C VAL A 60 2.76 2.86 -15.25
N ARG A 61 3.51 2.56 -16.32
CA ARG A 61 3.17 1.48 -17.26
C ARG A 61 3.20 0.12 -16.58
N HIS A 62 4.15 -0.10 -15.69
CA HIS A 62 4.27 -1.33 -14.90
C HIS A 62 3.00 -1.64 -14.08
N MET A 63 2.25 -0.65 -13.61
CA MET A 63 1.03 -0.88 -12.84
C MET A 63 -0.05 -1.65 -13.64
N ALA A 64 -0.17 -1.38 -14.94
CA ALA A 64 -1.11 -2.13 -15.80
C ALA A 64 -0.62 -3.57 -16.06
N GLU A 65 0.69 -3.76 -16.22
CA GLU A 65 1.28 -5.11 -16.34
C GLU A 65 1.12 -5.90 -15.03
N ALA A 66 1.32 -5.25 -13.89
CA ALA A 66 1.12 -5.83 -12.57
C ALA A 66 -0.33 -6.29 -12.37
N TYR A 67 -1.30 -5.50 -12.83
CA TYR A 67 -2.72 -5.88 -12.79
C TYR A 67 -2.97 -7.20 -13.50
N GLU A 68 -2.53 -7.37 -14.74
CA GLU A 68 -2.78 -8.60 -15.50
C GLU A 68 -2.17 -9.82 -14.81
N LYS A 69 -0.97 -9.70 -14.26
CA LYS A 69 -0.29 -10.78 -13.54
C LYS A 69 -0.97 -11.14 -12.22
N LEU A 70 -1.37 -10.13 -11.44
CA LEU A 70 -2.05 -10.35 -10.16
C LEU A 70 -3.47 -10.89 -10.37
N LYS A 71 -4.18 -10.42 -11.39
CA LYS A 71 -5.48 -10.95 -11.79
C LYS A 71 -5.41 -12.45 -12.10
N ASP A 72 -4.38 -12.88 -12.84
CA ASP A 72 -4.17 -14.30 -13.15
C ASP A 72 -3.81 -15.09 -11.87
N ARG A 73 -2.93 -14.53 -11.00
CA ARG A 73 -2.56 -15.15 -9.74
C ARG A 73 -3.76 -15.37 -8.81
N TYR A 74 -4.63 -14.36 -8.70
CA TYR A 74 -5.78 -14.42 -7.79
C TYR A 74 -7.05 -14.95 -8.47
N ALA A 75 -6.96 -15.45 -9.70
CA ALA A 75 -8.09 -16.05 -10.40
C ALA A 75 -8.68 -17.23 -9.61
N GLY A 76 -9.97 -17.10 -9.24
CA GLY A 76 -10.66 -18.10 -8.44
C GLY A 76 -10.37 -18.05 -6.94
N SER A 77 -9.55 -17.12 -6.46
CA SER A 77 -9.39 -16.82 -5.03
C SER A 77 -10.52 -15.93 -4.53
N ARG A 78 -10.50 -15.63 -3.22
CA ARG A 78 -11.43 -14.70 -2.56
C ARG A 78 -10.86 -13.28 -2.41
N LEU A 79 -9.75 -12.97 -3.11
CA LEU A 79 -9.14 -11.65 -3.17
C LEU A 79 -9.28 -11.09 -4.56
N ASP A 80 -10.05 -10.02 -4.70
CA ASP A 80 -10.16 -9.27 -5.94
C ASP A 80 -8.94 -8.36 -6.13
N VAL A 81 -8.57 -8.09 -7.38
CA VAL A 81 -7.53 -7.10 -7.71
C VAL A 81 -8.19 -5.91 -8.39
N ASN A 82 -7.97 -4.71 -7.88
CA ASN A 82 -8.52 -3.49 -8.47
C ASN A 82 -8.08 -3.33 -9.91
N VAL A 83 -9.04 -3.16 -10.81
CA VAL A 83 -8.80 -3.08 -12.26
C VAL A 83 -7.95 -1.86 -12.58
N CYS A 84 -6.91 -2.06 -13.38
CA CYS A 84 -6.03 -1.01 -13.90
C CYS A 84 -6.09 -0.95 -15.43
N HIS A 85 -6.25 0.25 -15.96
CA HIS A 85 -6.13 0.53 -17.39
C HIS A 85 -5.02 1.56 -17.63
N LEU A 86 -4.19 1.32 -18.65
CA LEU A 86 -3.23 2.32 -19.09
C LEU A 86 -3.91 3.28 -20.07
N GLY A 87 -3.82 4.57 -19.79
CA GLY A 87 -4.26 5.65 -20.66
C GLY A 87 -3.12 6.59 -21.00
N GLU A 88 -3.40 7.56 -21.85
CA GLU A 88 -2.46 8.62 -22.22
C GLU A 88 -3.19 9.96 -22.34
N GLU A 89 -2.59 11.01 -21.79
CA GLU A 89 -3.09 12.38 -21.89
C GLU A 89 -1.93 13.32 -22.26
N ASN A 90 -2.06 14.04 -23.39
CA ASN A 90 -1.02 14.93 -23.90
C ASN A 90 0.37 14.27 -24.07
N GLY A 91 0.41 12.98 -24.44
CA GLY A 91 1.64 12.22 -24.60
C GLY A 91 2.23 11.69 -23.27
N ILE A 92 1.55 11.88 -22.16
CA ILE A 92 1.95 11.41 -20.83
C ILE A 92 1.09 10.19 -20.45
N PRO A 93 1.69 9.02 -20.15
CA PRO A 93 0.95 7.85 -19.72
C PRO A 93 0.37 8.06 -18.32
N TYR A 94 -0.80 7.46 -18.07
CA TYR A 94 -1.35 7.35 -16.72
C TYR A 94 -1.96 5.97 -16.49
N ALA A 95 -1.90 5.52 -15.24
CA ALA A 95 -2.63 4.33 -14.80
C ALA A 95 -3.97 4.77 -14.20
N GLU A 96 -5.06 4.23 -14.72
CA GLU A 96 -6.42 4.51 -14.26
C GLU A 96 -7.00 3.31 -13.53
N PHE A 97 -7.53 3.56 -12.34
CA PHE A 97 -8.14 2.57 -11.48
C PHE A 97 -9.59 2.91 -11.19
N ALA A 98 -10.44 1.90 -11.07
CA ALA A 98 -11.75 2.10 -10.48
C ALA A 98 -11.62 2.58 -9.03
N PHE A 99 -12.48 3.49 -8.61
CA PHE A 99 -12.57 3.84 -7.19
C PHE A 99 -13.30 2.71 -6.45
N VAL A 100 -12.58 2.00 -5.61
CA VAL A 100 -13.14 0.91 -4.79
C VAL A 100 -13.68 1.51 -3.51
N ALA A 101 -14.97 1.25 -3.22
CA ALA A 101 -15.56 1.53 -1.93
C ALA A 101 -15.13 0.43 -0.93
N GLY A 102 -15.07 0.77 0.34
CA GLY A 102 -14.68 -0.18 1.39
C GLY A 102 -13.80 0.50 2.42
N ARG A 103 -13.45 -0.25 3.44
CA ARG A 103 -12.58 0.20 4.52
C ARG A 103 -11.25 -0.54 4.47
N PRO A 104 -10.11 0.11 4.68
CA PRO A 104 -8.85 -0.59 4.82
C PRO A 104 -8.93 -1.69 5.89
N LEU A 105 -8.36 -2.85 5.61
CA LEU A 105 -8.29 -3.94 6.58
C LEU A 105 -7.57 -3.50 7.87
N SER A 106 -6.58 -2.62 7.75
CA SER A 106 -5.90 -2.00 8.90
C SER A 106 -6.84 -1.27 9.84
N GLU A 107 -7.85 -0.54 9.32
CA GLU A 107 -8.85 0.14 10.15
C GLU A 107 -9.77 -0.85 10.88
N LEU A 108 -10.16 -1.95 10.23
CA LEU A 108 -10.96 -2.99 10.88
C LEU A 108 -10.17 -3.70 11.99
N MET A 109 -8.88 -3.90 11.78
CA MET A 109 -7.98 -4.42 12.80
C MET A 109 -7.81 -3.45 13.96
N ASP A 110 -7.68 -2.15 13.70
CA ASP A 110 -7.62 -1.10 14.74
C ASP A 110 -8.89 -1.08 15.60
N GLU A 111 -10.07 -1.24 14.99
CA GLU A 111 -11.32 -1.36 15.75
C GLU A 111 -11.33 -2.57 16.69
N CYS A 112 -10.76 -3.71 16.28
CA CYS A 112 -10.62 -4.86 17.15
C CYS A 112 -9.71 -4.54 18.35
N LEU A 113 -8.58 -3.85 18.11
CA LEU A 113 -7.68 -3.43 19.19
C LEU A 113 -8.35 -2.45 20.15
N ASP A 114 -9.04 -1.44 19.64
CA ASP A 114 -9.74 -0.43 20.45
C ASP A 114 -10.82 -1.06 21.35
N ARG A 115 -11.48 -2.11 20.86
CA ARG A 115 -12.49 -2.89 21.60
C ARG A 115 -11.90 -4.01 22.43
N ARG A 116 -10.58 -4.23 22.39
CA ARG A 116 -9.90 -5.39 22.99
C ARG A 116 -10.44 -6.74 22.50
N ASP A 117 -10.93 -6.76 21.27
CA ASP A 117 -11.43 -7.97 20.62
C ASP A 117 -10.28 -8.73 19.95
N VAL A 118 -9.55 -9.47 20.77
CA VAL A 118 -8.40 -10.28 20.32
C VAL A 118 -8.84 -11.37 19.35
N GLU A 119 -10.01 -11.95 19.56
CA GLU A 119 -10.55 -13.02 18.69
C GLU A 119 -10.90 -12.46 17.31
N GLY A 120 -11.58 -11.32 17.24
CA GLY A 120 -11.89 -10.62 16.00
C GLY A 120 -10.64 -10.25 15.21
N PHE A 121 -9.60 -9.72 15.89
CA PHE A 121 -8.31 -9.45 15.26
C PHE A 121 -7.71 -10.70 14.61
N HIS A 122 -7.64 -11.80 15.36
CA HIS A 122 -7.07 -13.03 14.84
C HIS A 122 -7.89 -13.65 13.71
N LYS A 123 -9.20 -13.47 13.72
CA LYS A 123 -10.08 -13.91 12.63
C LYS A 123 -9.78 -13.13 11.34
N LEU A 124 -9.71 -11.79 11.40
CA LEU A 124 -9.33 -10.96 10.26
C LEU A 124 -7.94 -11.31 9.72
N PHE A 125 -6.98 -11.53 10.63
CA PHE A 125 -5.63 -11.91 10.23
C PHE A 125 -5.58 -13.30 9.56
N ALA A 126 -6.28 -14.29 10.08
CA ALA A 126 -6.37 -15.60 9.48
C ALA A 126 -7.03 -15.56 8.09
N GLU A 127 -8.08 -14.76 7.94
CA GLU A 127 -8.74 -14.54 6.66
C GLU A 127 -7.84 -13.82 5.65
N TYR A 128 -7.05 -12.83 6.10
CA TYR A 128 -6.01 -12.23 5.26
C TYR A 128 -5.03 -13.29 4.74
N LEU A 129 -4.48 -14.13 5.61
CA LEU A 129 -3.52 -15.18 5.23
C LEU A 129 -4.11 -16.15 4.20
N GLU A 130 -5.36 -16.56 4.37
CA GLU A 130 -6.05 -17.42 3.41
C GLU A 130 -6.19 -16.74 2.04
N ARG A 131 -6.68 -15.50 2.02
CA ARG A 131 -6.96 -14.77 0.78
C ARG A 131 -5.71 -14.42 -0.02
N VAL A 132 -4.59 -14.15 0.64
CA VAL A 132 -3.32 -13.85 -0.02
C VAL A 132 -2.54 -15.10 -0.44
N GLY A 133 -3.04 -16.30 -0.11
CA GLY A 133 -2.39 -17.55 -0.45
C GLY A 133 -1.16 -17.84 0.40
N TYR A 134 -1.26 -17.66 1.72
CA TYR A 134 -0.16 -17.96 2.63
C TYR A 134 0.24 -19.44 2.56
N GLY A 135 1.56 -19.68 2.37
CA GLY A 135 2.12 -21.03 2.22
C GLY A 135 2.17 -21.52 0.76
N GLU A 136 1.64 -20.77 -0.19
CA GLU A 136 1.73 -21.10 -1.61
C GLU A 136 3.01 -20.52 -2.24
N ASP A 137 3.64 -21.31 -3.12
CA ASP A 137 4.73 -20.82 -3.96
C ASP A 137 4.14 -20.10 -5.17
N VAL A 138 4.46 -18.81 -5.32
CA VAL A 138 3.91 -18.00 -6.40
C VAL A 138 5.01 -17.24 -7.15
N PRO A 139 4.98 -17.26 -8.50
CA PRO A 139 6.00 -16.64 -9.33
C PRO A 139 5.90 -15.10 -9.39
N VAL A 140 4.75 -14.55 -8.98
CA VAL A 140 4.45 -13.12 -8.99
C VAL A 140 4.01 -12.72 -7.60
N ALA A 141 4.61 -11.69 -7.06
CA ALA A 141 4.28 -11.18 -5.74
C ALA A 141 4.24 -9.65 -5.71
N ASP A 142 3.18 -9.13 -5.13
CA ASP A 142 3.13 -7.74 -4.73
C ASP A 142 3.79 -7.57 -3.36
N PHE A 143 4.86 -6.79 -3.32
CA PHE A 143 5.58 -6.56 -2.07
C PHE A 143 4.80 -5.65 -1.12
N ASP A 144 3.87 -4.84 -1.66
CA ASP A 144 3.03 -3.92 -0.90
C ASP A 144 1.66 -4.51 -0.50
N LEU A 145 1.61 -5.84 -0.38
CA LEU A 145 0.44 -6.60 0.07
C LEU A 145 0.22 -6.42 1.58
N ILE A 146 0.08 -5.18 2.02
CA ILE A 146 -0.11 -4.79 3.42
C ILE A 146 -1.59 -4.54 3.73
N PHE A 147 -1.96 -4.53 5.01
CA PHE A 147 -3.36 -4.40 5.42
C PHE A 147 -4.01 -3.08 4.97
N ALA A 148 -3.24 -2.01 4.86
CA ALA A 148 -3.72 -0.71 4.38
C ALA A 148 -4.12 -0.73 2.90
N ASN A 149 -3.56 -1.65 2.11
CA ASN A 149 -3.79 -1.78 0.67
C ASN A 149 -4.87 -2.83 0.34
N ILE A 150 -5.58 -3.35 1.32
CA ILE A 150 -6.72 -4.23 1.12
C ILE A 150 -7.98 -3.52 1.62
N LEU A 151 -8.91 -3.26 0.70
CA LEU A 151 -10.21 -2.68 1.02
C LEU A 151 -11.23 -3.79 1.23
N VAL A 152 -12.00 -3.67 2.31
CA VAL A 152 -13.01 -4.65 2.74
C VAL A 152 -14.39 -4.00 2.64
N ASP A 153 -15.27 -4.63 1.88
CA ASP A 153 -16.71 -4.32 1.80
C ASP A 153 -17.52 -5.62 1.96
N GLY A 154 -17.93 -5.92 3.17
CA GLY A 154 -18.53 -7.21 3.52
C GLY A 154 -17.58 -8.37 3.22
N ASP A 155 -18.02 -9.31 2.36
CA ASP A 155 -17.20 -10.46 1.94
C ASP A 155 -16.26 -10.14 0.75
N HIS A 156 -16.38 -8.95 0.18
CA HIS A 156 -15.52 -8.51 -0.92
C HIS A 156 -14.25 -7.84 -0.38
N TRP A 157 -13.12 -8.44 -0.69
CA TRP A 157 -11.80 -7.91 -0.35
C TRP A 157 -11.07 -7.58 -1.64
N THR A 158 -10.61 -6.35 -1.77
CA THR A 158 -9.96 -5.87 -3.00
C THR A 158 -8.57 -5.33 -2.69
N LEU A 159 -7.57 -5.91 -3.34
CA LEU A 159 -6.20 -5.41 -3.35
C LEU A 159 -6.14 -4.13 -4.20
N ILE A 160 -5.62 -3.07 -3.62
CA ILE A 160 -5.33 -1.79 -4.28
C ILE A 160 -3.84 -1.48 -4.16
N ASP A 161 -3.37 -0.49 -4.91
CA ASP A 161 -2.01 0.10 -4.76
C ASP A 161 -0.84 -0.90 -4.91
N TYR A 162 -0.96 -1.84 -5.84
CA TYR A 162 -0.02 -2.92 -6.11
C TYR A 162 1.13 -2.54 -7.06
N GLU A 163 1.63 -1.31 -6.96
CA GLU A 163 2.70 -0.78 -7.82
C GLU A 163 4.07 -1.44 -7.62
N TRP A 164 4.23 -2.22 -6.54
CA TRP A 164 5.46 -2.95 -6.20
C TRP A 164 5.34 -4.45 -6.45
N THR A 165 4.68 -4.80 -7.53
CA THR A 165 4.58 -6.19 -8.00
C THR A 165 5.85 -6.58 -8.75
N PHE A 166 6.44 -7.71 -8.40
CA PHE A 166 7.67 -8.23 -9.00
C PHE A 166 7.45 -9.58 -9.69
N ASP A 167 8.15 -9.78 -10.82
CA ASP A 167 8.20 -11.05 -11.58
C ASP A 167 9.23 -12.01 -10.98
N ARG A 168 9.18 -12.18 -9.70
CA ARG A 168 10.02 -13.13 -8.97
C ARG A 168 9.27 -13.69 -7.78
N PRO A 169 9.57 -14.92 -7.39
CA PRO A 169 9.01 -15.46 -6.16
C PRO A 169 9.43 -14.61 -4.97
N ILE A 170 8.48 -14.29 -4.12
CA ILE A 170 8.72 -13.77 -2.78
C ILE A 170 7.98 -14.72 -1.84
N GLU A 171 8.68 -15.18 -0.81
CA GLU A 171 8.08 -16.07 0.17
C GLU A 171 6.85 -15.41 0.77
N THR A 172 5.70 -16.10 0.77
CA THR A 172 4.46 -15.58 1.35
C THR A 172 4.61 -15.29 2.84
N ARG A 173 5.54 -15.96 3.52
CA ARG A 173 5.92 -15.68 4.92
C ARG A 173 6.57 -14.31 5.07
N ALA A 174 7.45 -13.91 4.13
CA ALA A 174 8.05 -12.58 4.11
C ALA A 174 7.01 -11.48 3.87
N LEU A 175 6.04 -11.74 2.97
CA LEU A 175 4.92 -10.81 2.73
C LEU A 175 4.02 -10.66 3.97
N ALA A 176 3.68 -11.77 4.63
CA ALA A 176 2.88 -11.74 5.86
C ALA A 176 3.62 -11.05 7.01
N PHE A 177 4.94 -11.30 7.14
CA PHE A 177 5.79 -10.58 8.08
C PHE A 177 5.73 -9.08 7.81
N ARG A 178 5.94 -8.66 6.56
CA ARG A 178 5.93 -7.25 6.17
C ARG A 178 4.59 -6.59 6.47
N ALA A 179 3.48 -7.26 6.17
CA ALA A 179 2.14 -6.72 6.45
C ALA A 179 1.95 -6.40 7.94
N VAL A 180 2.35 -7.33 8.83
CA VAL A 180 2.28 -7.14 10.29
C VAL A 180 3.29 -6.08 10.75
N TYR A 181 4.52 -6.16 10.27
CA TYR A 181 5.60 -5.27 10.65
C TYR A 181 5.29 -3.80 10.30
N CYS A 182 4.87 -3.53 9.06
CA CYS A 182 4.46 -2.19 8.64
C CYS A 182 3.25 -1.72 9.46
N TYR A 183 2.26 -2.59 9.69
CA TYR A 183 1.10 -2.25 10.49
C TYR A 183 1.48 -1.80 11.92
N VAL A 184 2.37 -2.53 12.59
CA VAL A 184 2.81 -2.16 13.94
C VAL A 184 3.60 -0.85 13.94
N LEU A 185 4.47 -0.63 12.94
CA LEU A 185 5.31 0.57 12.89
C LEU A 185 4.55 1.86 12.59
N GLU A 186 3.39 1.79 11.94
CA GLU A 186 2.62 2.98 11.56
C GLU A 186 1.96 3.70 12.73
N ASP A 187 1.64 2.99 13.82
CA ASP A 187 0.91 3.56 14.96
C ASP A 187 1.38 2.94 16.28
N GLU A 188 1.87 3.79 17.21
CA GLU A 188 2.36 3.36 18.52
C GLU A 188 1.31 2.59 19.34
N ARG A 189 0.02 2.84 19.13
CA ARG A 189 -1.07 2.10 19.83
C ARG A 189 -1.03 0.60 19.49
N ARG A 190 -0.52 0.25 18.32
CA ARG A 190 -0.40 -1.12 17.82
C ARG A 190 0.77 -1.91 18.46
N ASN A 191 1.65 -1.22 19.23
CA ASN A 191 2.71 -1.88 20.02
C ASN A 191 2.14 -2.81 21.12
N ALA A 192 0.85 -2.67 21.46
CA ALA A 192 0.15 -3.61 22.33
C ALA A 192 0.00 -5.02 21.72
N LEU A 193 0.15 -5.15 20.39
CA LEU A 193 0.28 -6.43 19.74
C LEU A 193 1.65 -7.02 20.07
N GLU A 194 1.64 -8.14 20.76
CA GLU A 194 2.85 -8.91 21.03
C GLU A 194 3.34 -9.52 19.70
N LEU A 195 4.14 -8.74 18.96
CA LEU A 195 4.63 -9.10 17.62
C LEU A 195 5.25 -10.50 17.62
N ASP A 196 6.03 -10.83 18.63
CA ASP A 196 6.68 -12.14 18.76
C ASP A 196 5.68 -13.29 18.74
N ARG A 197 4.52 -13.14 19.40
CA ARG A 197 3.46 -14.16 19.36
C ARG A 197 2.82 -14.31 17.98
N ILE A 198 2.72 -13.22 17.21
CA ILE A 198 2.21 -13.30 15.85
C ILE A 198 3.23 -14.00 14.96
N LEU A 199 4.52 -13.70 15.11
CA LEU A 199 5.60 -14.34 14.38
C LEU A 199 5.69 -15.83 14.68
N ASP A 200 5.54 -16.22 15.94
CA ASP A 200 5.49 -17.64 16.36
C ASP A 200 4.34 -18.39 15.66
N ARG A 201 3.16 -17.78 15.56
CA ARG A 201 2.01 -18.36 14.84
C ARG A 201 2.27 -18.52 13.33
N LEU A 202 3.01 -17.60 12.74
CA LEU A 202 3.46 -17.69 11.36
C LEU A 202 4.63 -18.68 11.18
N GLY A 203 5.14 -19.25 12.27
CA GLY A 203 6.32 -20.10 12.25
C GLY A 203 7.57 -19.36 11.76
N ILE A 204 7.65 -18.05 12.00
CA ILE A 204 8.78 -17.20 11.61
C ILE A 204 9.77 -17.17 12.78
N THR A 205 10.97 -17.64 12.54
CA THR A 205 12.05 -17.61 13.53
C THR A 205 12.61 -16.19 13.67
N GLU A 206 13.28 -15.91 14.80
CA GLU A 206 13.95 -14.62 15.03
C GLU A 206 14.98 -14.28 13.93
N ASN A 207 15.68 -15.30 13.40
CA ASN A 207 16.65 -15.13 12.33
C ASN A 207 15.95 -14.72 11.01
N GLU A 208 14.84 -15.35 10.64
CA GLU A 208 14.02 -14.99 9.48
C GLU A 208 13.44 -13.59 9.65
N ALA A 209 12.91 -13.27 10.82
CA ALA A 209 12.38 -11.94 11.13
C ALA A 209 13.44 -10.84 10.97
N ARG A 210 14.71 -11.12 11.33
CA ARG A 210 15.83 -10.19 11.09
C ARG A 210 16.11 -10.03 9.59
N GLN A 211 16.14 -11.12 8.83
CA GLN A 211 16.35 -11.09 7.38
C GLN A 211 15.23 -10.32 6.68
N TYR A 212 13.97 -10.51 7.09
CA TYR A 212 12.83 -9.79 6.51
C TYR A 212 12.86 -8.29 6.84
N ARG A 213 13.34 -7.88 8.03
CA ARG A 213 13.59 -6.47 8.35
C ARG A 213 14.69 -5.86 7.48
N GLU A 214 15.75 -6.61 7.21
CA GLU A 214 16.82 -6.18 6.28
C GLU A 214 16.28 -6.01 4.86
N GLN A 215 15.44 -6.93 4.37
CA GLN A 215 14.77 -6.80 3.07
C GLN A 215 13.87 -5.57 3.00
N GLU A 216 13.12 -5.26 4.07
CA GLU A 216 12.32 -4.03 4.13
C GLU A 216 13.19 -2.78 4.06
N MET A 217 14.31 -2.73 4.79
CA MET A 217 15.24 -1.59 4.73
C MET A 217 15.84 -1.42 3.32
N GLU A 218 16.19 -2.51 2.65
CA GLU A 218 16.69 -2.48 1.27
C GLU A 218 15.61 -2.00 0.30
N PHE A 219 14.38 -2.45 0.48
CA PHE A 219 13.24 -1.99 -0.30
C PHE A 219 12.99 -0.48 -0.11
N GLN A 220 13.01 0.02 1.13
CA GLN A 220 12.88 1.45 1.38
C GLN A 220 13.98 2.27 0.72
N LYS A 221 15.23 1.80 0.74
CA LYS A 221 16.35 2.44 0.00
C LYS A 221 16.13 2.42 -1.50
N TYR A 222 15.59 1.33 -2.04
CA TYR A 222 15.23 1.23 -3.46
C TYR A 222 14.16 2.26 -3.83
N VAL A 223 13.10 2.35 -3.05
CA VAL A 223 11.99 3.29 -3.28
C VAL A 223 12.44 4.74 -3.17
N THR A 224 13.26 5.07 -2.17
CA THR A 224 13.68 6.46 -1.90
C THR A 224 14.92 6.89 -2.71
N GLY A 225 15.65 5.96 -3.33
CA GLY A 225 16.86 6.24 -4.10
C GLY A 225 18.00 6.80 -3.24
N GLN A 226 18.22 6.25 -2.05
CA GLN A 226 19.21 6.69 -1.06
C GLN A 226 18.92 8.09 -0.46
N LYS A 227 17.78 8.68 -0.71
CA LYS A 227 17.33 9.85 0.04
C LYS A 227 16.99 9.42 1.46
N LEU A 228 17.26 10.32 2.39
CA LEU A 228 16.83 10.11 3.77
C LEU A 228 15.29 9.97 3.79
N SER A 229 14.80 8.93 4.45
CA SER A 229 13.38 8.80 4.71
C SER A 229 12.88 10.00 5.55
N MET A 230 11.60 10.30 5.51
CA MET A 230 11.02 11.35 6.36
C MET A 230 11.27 11.09 7.85
N GLY A 231 11.35 9.82 8.26
CA GLY A 231 11.72 9.44 9.63
C GLY A 231 13.17 9.81 9.97
N GLU A 232 14.10 9.53 9.06
CA GLU A 232 15.51 9.90 9.23
C GLU A 232 15.71 11.42 9.22
N ILE A 233 15.03 12.13 8.32
CA ILE A 233 15.03 13.61 8.32
C ILE A 233 14.50 14.16 9.63
N ARG A 234 13.40 13.60 10.15
CA ARG A 234 12.82 14.00 11.44
C ARG A 234 13.80 13.78 12.59
N ASN A 235 14.46 12.62 12.62
CA ASN A 235 15.49 12.31 13.63
C ASN A 235 16.71 13.23 13.54
N LEU A 236 17.16 13.56 12.31
CA LEU A 236 18.29 14.47 12.08
C LEU A 236 17.96 15.92 12.48
N LEU A 237 16.74 16.36 12.27
CA LEU A 237 16.32 17.72 12.60
C LEU A 237 16.04 17.91 14.10
N GLY A 238 16.11 16.85 14.91
CA GLY A 238 15.92 16.93 16.36
C GLY A 238 14.56 17.51 16.78
N GLY A 239 13.56 17.42 15.90
CA GLY A 239 12.35 18.18 16.03
C GLY A 239 11.32 17.52 16.94
N GLU A 240 10.98 18.17 18.04
CA GLU A 240 9.67 18.00 18.65
C GLU A 240 8.61 18.35 17.59
N VAL A 241 7.75 17.39 17.30
CA VAL A 241 6.62 17.61 16.39
C VAL A 241 5.67 18.58 17.06
N TYR A 242 5.58 19.78 16.53
CA TYR A 242 4.55 20.74 16.93
C TYR A 242 3.19 20.11 16.62
N LYS A 243 2.46 19.69 17.65
CA LYS A 243 1.06 19.29 17.52
C LYS A 243 0.25 20.58 17.56
N PRO A 244 -0.41 20.99 16.47
CA PRO A 244 -1.34 22.12 16.53
C PRO A 244 -2.46 21.74 17.51
N THR A 245 -2.71 22.61 18.47
CA THR A 245 -3.85 22.58 19.40
C THR A 245 -5.15 22.83 18.68
#